data_2b9058c3a15d56e3d35bc0a520f5802f
#
_entry.id   2b9058c3a15d56e3d35bc0a520f5802f
#
_cell.length_a   1.000
_cell.length_b   1.000
_cell.length_c   1.000
_cell.angle_alpha   90.00
_cell.angle_beta   90.00
_cell.angle_gamma   90.00
#
_symmetry.space_group_name_H-M   'P 1'
#
loop_
_entity.id
_entity.type
_entity.pdbx_description
1 polymer ?
#
loop_
_entity_poly.entity_id
_entity_poly.type
_entity_poly.pdbx_seq_one_letter_code
_entity_poly.pdbx_strand_id
1 'polypeptide(L)'
;DVLGHRSLFSKENYTATATVIEDSTICFLDKNFIYSALHKNPEIALTLIEKLSHDMGIAEARSASMSQKNARERLAALFLSFEESYGVKTDDGRIKIDIKLSREEMASLVGTAPETIIRLITEFKDEGILTQEGKVLFISNKTKLTEFANLDI
;
A
#
# COMPACT_ATOMS: atom_id res chain seq x y z
N ASP A 1 6.53 -3.37 11.63
CA ASP A 1 5.22 -2.68 11.67
C ASP A 1 4.45 -3.00 12.94
N VAL A 2 3.47 -2.14 13.27
CA VAL A 2 2.60 -2.29 14.44
C VAL A 2 1.15 -2.36 13.95
N LEU A 3 0.42 -3.38 14.42
CA LEU A 3 -1.01 -3.55 14.13
C LEU A 3 -1.83 -3.31 15.40
N GLY A 4 -3.02 -2.72 15.26
CA GLY A 4 -3.97 -2.54 16.36
C GLY A 4 -3.72 -1.35 17.29
N HIS A 5 -2.66 -0.58 17.09
CA HIS A 5 -2.33 0.59 17.91
C HIS A 5 -3.46 1.64 17.94
N ARG A 6 -4.18 1.87 16.81
CA ARG A 6 -5.33 2.78 16.78
C ARG A 6 -6.39 2.38 17.80
N SER A 7 -6.86 1.14 17.74
CA SER A 7 -7.90 0.62 18.64
C SER A 7 -7.47 0.62 20.11
N LEU A 8 -6.17 0.40 20.37
CA LEU A 8 -5.60 0.46 21.71
C LEU A 8 -5.79 1.84 22.35
N PHE A 9 -5.51 2.91 21.59
CA PHE A 9 -5.53 4.29 22.09
C PHE A 9 -6.89 4.97 21.94
N SER A 10 -7.65 4.69 20.85
CA SER A 10 -9.00 5.24 20.68
C SER A 10 -10.04 4.57 21.56
N LYS A 11 -9.73 3.42 22.17
CA LYS A 11 -10.67 2.56 22.93
C LYS A 11 -11.85 2.05 22.10
N GLU A 12 -11.72 2.04 20.78
CA GLU A 12 -12.71 1.50 19.85
C GLU A 12 -12.38 0.06 19.49
N ASN A 13 -13.36 -0.64 18.93
CA ASN A 13 -13.15 -1.98 18.39
C ASN A 13 -12.31 -1.95 17.11
N TYR A 14 -11.72 -3.08 16.77
CA TYR A 14 -11.07 -3.25 15.47
C TYR A 14 -12.10 -3.13 14.35
N THR A 15 -11.78 -2.33 13.34
CA THR A 15 -12.67 -2.10 12.19
C THR A 15 -12.26 -2.94 10.97
N ALA A 16 -11.15 -3.66 11.07
CA ALA A 16 -10.61 -4.50 9.99
C ALA A 16 -9.97 -5.76 10.56
N THR A 17 -9.83 -6.76 9.71
CA THR A 17 -9.07 -7.99 9.98
C THR A 17 -7.75 -7.93 9.25
N ALA A 18 -6.66 -8.29 9.93
CA ALA A 18 -5.36 -8.51 9.31
C ALA A 18 -5.22 -9.98 8.92
N THR A 19 -4.91 -10.24 7.65
CA THR A 19 -4.69 -11.59 7.13
C THR A 19 -3.25 -11.73 6.68
N VAL A 20 -2.58 -12.77 7.15
CA VAL A 20 -1.22 -13.11 6.75
C VAL A 20 -1.27 -13.72 5.34
N ILE A 21 -0.51 -13.17 4.41
CA ILE A 21 -0.41 -13.63 3.01
C ILE A 21 0.89 -14.39 2.72
N GLU A 22 1.87 -14.31 3.61
CA GLU A 22 3.15 -15.02 3.56
C GLU A 22 3.53 -15.44 4.99
N ASP A 23 4.39 -16.47 5.13
CA ASP A 23 4.87 -16.92 6.44
C ASP A 23 5.47 -15.78 7.25
N SER A 24 4.89 -15.51 8.43
CA SER A 24 5.24 -14.35 9.24
C SER A 24 5.34 -14.67 10.70
N THR A 25 6.23 -13.99 11.40
CA THR A 25 6.32 -14.05 12.87
C THR A 25 5.68 -12.80 13.46
N ILE A 26 4.66 -12.98 14.32
CA ILE A 26 3.93 -11.90 14.96
C ILE A 26 4.20 -11.94 16.46
N CYS A 27 4.64 -10.81 17.02
CA CYS A 27 4.80 -10.61 18.46
C CYS A 27 3.53 -9.95 19.02
N PHE A 28 2.87 -10.61 19.95
CA PHE A 28 1.74 -10.05 20.68
C PHE A 28 2.20 -9.29 21.92
N LEU A 29 1.74 -8.05 22.05
CA LEU A 29 2.03 -7.18 23.21
C LEU A 29 0.74 -6.93 23.99
N ASP A 30 0.76 -7.26 25.29
CA ASP A 30 -0.37 -6.99 26.18
C ASP A 30 -0.56 -5.49 26.40
N LYS A 31 -1.81 -5.08 26.53
CA LYS A 31 -2.19 -3.67 26.74
C LYS A 31 -1.50 -3.05 27.96
N ASN A 32 -1.49 -3.75 29.10
CA ASN A 32 -0.92 -3.23 30.35
C ASN A 32 0.60 -3.09 30.23
N PHE A 33 1.24 -4.02 29.50
CA PHE A 33 2.66 -3.92 29.18
C PHE A 33 2.96 -2.65 28.39
N ILE A 34 2.19 -2.37 27.34
CA ILE A 34 2.37 -1.16 26.52
C ILE A 34 2.22 0.11 27.35
N TYR A 35 1.14 0.24 28.15
CA TYR A 35 0.95 1.40 29.02
C TYR A 35 2.09 1.56 30.05
N SER A 36 2.54 0.46 30.65
CA SER A 36 3.68 0.50 31.56
C SER A 36 4.97 0.95 30.85
N ALA A 37 5.22 0.49 29.64
CA ALA A 37 6.38 0.89 28.84
C ALA A 37 6.35 2.38 28.50
N LEU A 38 5.19 2.91 28.10
CA LEU A 38 4.99 4.34 27.80
C LEU A 38 5.26 5.24 29.02
N HIS A 39 4.81 4.80 30.20
CA HIS A 39 5.10 5.54 31.45
C HIS A 39 6.57 5.52 31.85
N LYS A 40 7.27 4.42 31.57
CA LYS A 40 8.68 4.26 31.92
C LYS A 40 9.62 4.95 30.92
N ASN A 41 9.22 5.03 29.68
CA ASN A 41 10.02 5.62 28.59
C ASN A 41 9.15 6.49 27.68
N PRO A 42 9.12 7.82 27.90
CA PRO A 42 8.35 8.75 27.07
C PRO A 42 8.76 8.77 25.58
N GLU A 43 9.98 8.41 25.23
CA GLU A 43 10.46 8.32 23.84
C GLU A 43 9.60 7.34 23.01
N ILE A 44 9.10 6.26 23.63
CA ILE A 44 8.19 5.32 22.98
C ILE A 44 6.89 6.03 22.58
N ALA A 45 6.41 6.95 23.43
CA ALA A 45 5.20 7.73 23.11
C ALA A 45 5.42 8.68 21.93
N LEU A 46 6.58 9.33 21.85
CA LEU A 46 6.95 10.19 20.72
C LEU A 46 7.01 9.39 19.41
N THR A 47 7.66 8.24 19.42
CA THR A 47 7.74 7.35 18.25
C THR A 47 6.34 6.88 17.80
N LEU A 48 5.44 6.59 18.74
CA LEU A 48 4.06 6.24 18.41
C LEU A 48 3.26 7.41 17.83
N ILE A 49 3.47 8.62 18.34
CA ILE A 49 2.85 9.85 17.82
C ILE A 49 3.33 10.10 16.38
N GLU A 50 4.64 10.00 16.13
CA GLU A 50 5.21 10.12 14.79
C GLU A 50 4.57 9.11 13.82
N LYS A 51 4.48 7.84 14.25
CA LYS A 51 3.84 6.81 13.43
C LYS A 51 2.37 7.11 13.16
N LEU A 52 1.59 7.48 14.18
CA LEU A 52 0.17 7.82 14.01
C LEU A 52 -0.02 9.04 13.10
N SER A 53 0.84 10.05 13.21
CA SER A 53 0.82 11.23 12.35
C SER A 53 1.13 10.86 10.91
N HIS A 54 2.11 9.98 10.69
CA HIS A 54 2.44 9.46 9.36
C HIS A 54 1.27 8.64 8.76
N ASP A 55 0.70 7.72 9.54
CA ASP A 55 -0.43 6.89 9.10
C ASP A 55 -1.66 7.74 8.77
N MET A 56 -1.89 8.82 9.54
CA MET A 56 -2.96 9.80 9.26
C MET A 56 -2.71 10.53 7.93
N GLY A 57 -1.49 11.00 7.68
CA GLY A 57 -1.13 11.63 6.41
C GLY A 57 -1.36 10.71 5.20
N ILE A 58 -1.02 9.42 5.32
CA ILE A 58 -1.32 8.42 4.28
C ILE A 58 -2.84 8.29 4.07
N ALA A 59 -3.63 8.23 5.15
CA ALA A 59 -5.08 8.11 5.04
C ALA A 59 -5.73 9.35 4.40
N GLU A 60 -5.26 10.55 4.74
CA GLU A 60 -5.69 11.81 4.14
C GLU A 60 -5.34 11.87 2.65
N ALA A 61 -4.11 11.55 2.27
CA ALA A 61 -3.67 11.49 0.88
C ALA A 61 -4.50 10.48 0.07
N ARG A 62 -4.82 9.32 0.66
CA ARG A 62 -5.69 8.32 0.03
C ARG A 62 -7.12 8.83 -0.16
N SER A 63 -7.68 9.51 0.84
CA SER A 63 -9.01 10.12 0.75
C SER A 63 -9.06 11.19 -0.34
N ALA A 64 -8.06 12.08 -0.39
CA ALA A 64 -7.92 13.08 -1.44
C ALA A 64 -7.80 12.42 -2.83
N SER A 65 -6.97 11.39 -2.96
CA SER A 65 -6.80 10.63 -4.20
C SER A 65 -8.12 10.01 -4.68
N MET A 66 -8.94 9.47 -3.77
CA MET A 66 -10.23 8.90 -4.14
C MET A 66 -11.23 9.94 -4.66
N SER A 67 -11.16 11.17 -4.19
CA SER A 67 -12.04 12.27 -4.63
C SER A 67 -11.56 12.99 -5.90
N GLN A 68 -10.25 13.04 -6.13
CA GLN A 68 -9.63 13.86 -7.18
C GLN A 68 -9.12 13.06 -8.37
N LYS A 69 -8.76 11.79 -8.18
CA LYS A 69 -8.16 10.93 -9.21
C LYS A 69 -9.15 9.92 -9.76
N ASN A 70 -9.09 9.67 -11.05
CA ASN A 70 -9.82 8.57 -11.69
C ASN A 70 -9.18 7.20 -11.38
N ALA A 71 -9.87 6.10 -11.71
CA ALA A 71 -9.41 4.76 -11.40
C ALA A 71 -8.06 4.40 -12.08
N ARG A 72 -7.79 4.97 -13.25
CA ARG A 72 -6.53 4.74 -13.98
C ARG A 72 -5.35 5.43 -13.27
N GLU A 73 -5.53 6.67 -12.84
CA GLU A 73 -4.54 7.42 -12.08
C GLU A 73 -4.25 6.77 -10.72
N ARG A 74 -5.30 6.30 -10.03
CA ARG A 74 -5.14 5.57 -8.77
C ARG A 74 -4.43 4.24 -8.93
N LEU A 75 -4.68 3.51 -10.03
CA LEU A 75 -3.96 2.27 -10.33
C LEU A 75 -2.49 2.53 -10.64
N ALA A 76 -2.17 3.60 -11.38
CA ALA A 76 -0.79 4.00 -11.64
C ALA A 76 -0.06 4.33 -10.33
N ALA A 77 -0.68 5.10 -9.43
CA ALA A 77 -0.13 5.42 -8.11
C ALA A 77 0.07 4.17 -7.25
N LEU A 78 -0.85 3.19 -7.32
CA LEU A 78 -0.71 1.92 -6.62
C LEU A 78 0.52 1.14 -7.11
N PHE A 79 0.78 1.08 -8.42
CA PHE A 79 1.97 0.41 -8.95
C PHE A 79 3.27 1.11 -8.55
N LEU A 80 3.30 2.43 -8.44
CA LEU A 80 4.47 3.16 -7.91
C LEU A 80 4.70 2.86 -6.43
N SER A 81 3.65 2.77 -5.62
CA SER A 81 3.77 2.33 -4.23
C SER A 81 4.25 0.88 -4.10
N PHE A 82 3.83 0.00 -5.01
CA PHE A 82 4.34 -1.37 -5.04
C PHE A 82 5.81 -1.42 -5.49
N GLU A 83 6.23 -0.56 -6.41
CA GLU A 83 7.65 -0.44 -6.78
C GLU A 83 8.49 -0.07 -5.57
N GLU A 84 8.06 0.89 -4.78
CA GLU A 84 8.79 1.36 -3.60
C GLU A 84 8.94 0.26 -2.54
N SER A 85 7.87 -0.53 -2.32
CA SER A 85 7.82 -1.53 -1.24
C SER A 85 8.28 -2.92 -1.67
N TYR A 86 8.05 -3.30 -2.91
CA TYR A 86 8.21 -4.67 -3.43
C TYR A 86 8.91 -4.72 -4.80
N GLY A 87 9.46 -3.61 -5.27
CA GLY A 87 10.12 -3.52 -6.57
C GLY A 87 11.50 -4.17 -6.56
N VAL A 88 11.74 -5.10 -7.48
CA VAL A 88 13.05 -5.71 -7.72
C VAL A 88 13.48 -5.38 -9.13
N LYS A 89 14.60 -4.68 -9.27
CA LYS A 89 15.18 -4.36 -10.59
C LYS A 89 15.66 -5.65 -11.28
N THR A 90 15.32 -5.81 -12.54
CA THR A 90 15.77 -6.93 -13.37
C THR A 90 16.90 -6.48 -14.32
N ASP A 91 17.69 -7.44 -14.82
CA ASP A 91 18.85 -7.17 -15.70
C ASP A 91 18.45 -6.51 -17.02
N ASP A 92 17.21 -6.70 -17.47
CA ASP A 92 16.65 -6.09 -18.69
C ASP A 92 16.09 -4.67 -18.47
N GLY A 93 16.27 -4.11 -17.27
CA GLY A 93 15.88 -2.74 -16.92
C GLY A 93 14.42 -2.57 -16.49
N ARG A 94 13.62 -3.65 -16.47
CA ARG A 94 12.26 -3.61 -15.92
C ARG A 94 12.29 -3.70 -14.38
N ILE A 95 11.17 -3.39 -13.75
CA ILE A 95 11.01 -3.54 -12.30
C ILE A 95 9.94 -4.60 -12.05
N LYS A 96 10.36 -5.76 -11.52
CA LYS A 96 9.46 -6.81 -11.07
C LYS A 96 8.71 -6.34 -9.83
N ILE A 97 7.39 -6.51 -9.82
CA ILE A 97 6.56 -6.29 -8.62
C ILE A 97 6.44 -7.63 -7.89
N ASP A 98 7.22 -7.79 -6.82
CA ASP A 98 7.34 -9.06 -6.10
C ASP A 98 6.31 -9.17 -4.96
N ILE A 99 5.05 -8.98 -5.30
CA ILE A 99 3.91 -9.20 -4.42
C ILE A 99 2.81 -9.97 -5.16
N LYS A 100 2.18 -10.91 -4.46
CA LYS A 100 1.07 -11.70 -5.02
C LYS A 100 -0.25 -11.10 -4.58
N LEU A 101 -0.90 -10.35 -5.47
CA LEU A 101 -2.24 -9.80 -5.25
C LEU A 101 -3.18 -10.27 -6.36
N SER A 102 -4.39 -10.63 -5.96
CA SER A 102 -5.50 -10.90 -6.87
C SER A 102 -6.03 -9.61 -7.50
N ARG A 103 -6.84 -9.72 -8.54
CA ARG A 103 -7.50 -8.56 -9.16
C ARG A 103 -8.53 -7.93 -8.23
N GLU A 104 -9.17 -8.73 -7.38
CA GLU A 104 -10.11 -8.31 -6.35
C GLU A 104 -9.41 -7.46 -5.28
N GLU A 105 -8.23 -7.90 -4.81
CA GLU A 105 -7.44 -7.15 -3.84
C GLU A 105 -6.95 -5.81 -4.42
N MET A 106 -6.44 -5.81 -5.67
CA MET A 106 -6.07 -4.58 -6.36
C MET A 106 -7.28 -3.64 -6.54
N ALA A 107 -8.45 -4.19 -6.88
CA ALA A 107 -9.68 -3.43 -7.03
C ALA A 107 -10.11 -2.77 -5.71
N SER A 108 -9.98 -3.49 -4.60
CA SER A 108 -10.23 -2.96 -3.26
C SER A 108 -9.26 -1.83 -2.90
N LEU A 109 -7.98 -1.97 -3.24
CA LEU A 109 -6.96 -0.95 -2.98
C LEU A 109 -7.19 0.33 -3.83
N VAL A 110 -7.59 0.16 -5.08
CA VAL A 110 -7.89 1.26 -6.02
C VAL A 110 -9.27 1.88 -5.76
N GLY A 111 -10.18 1.16 -5.10
CA GLY A 111 -11.58 1.58 -4.91
C GLY A 111 -12.38 1.52 -6.21
N THR A 112 -12.34 0.38 -6.91
CA THR A 112 -13.06 0.15 -8.18
C THR A 112 -13.48 -1.32 -8.30
N ALA A 113 -14.14 -1.69 -9.40
CA ALA A 113 -14.51 -3.09 -9.66
C ALA A 113 -13.34 -3.90 -10.25
N PRO A 114 -13.27 -5.23 -9.99
CA PRO A 114 -12.21 -6.09 -10.52
C PRO A 114 -12.12 -6.07 -12.05
N GLU A 115 -13.23 -5.98 -12.75
CA GLU A 115 -13.31 -5.89 -14.22
C GLU A 115 -12.62 -4.64 -14.73
N THR A 116 -12.75 -3.53 -13.99
CA THR A 116 -12.05 -2.27 -14.31
C THR A 116 -10.54 -2.43 -14.17
N ILE A 117 -10.06 -3.11 -13.12
CA ILE A 117 -8.64 -3.40 -12.94
C ILE A 117 -8.10 -4.26 -14.08
N ILE A 118 -8.82 -5.31 -14.48
CA ILE A 118 -8.41 -6.18 -15.60
C ILE A 118 -8.26 -5.37 -16.87
N ARG A 119 -9.25 -4.52 -17.19
CA ARG A 119 -9.22 -3.64 -18.36
C ARG A 119 -8.06 -2.65 -18.31
N LEU A 120 -7.87 -1.96 -17.19
CA LEU A 120 -6.82 -0.96 -17.03
C LEU A 120 -5.41 -1.57 -17.10
N ILE A 121 -5.19 -2.76 -16.54
CA ILE A 121 -3.92 -3.46 -16.67
C ILE A 121 -3.67 -3.85 -18.13
N THR A 122 -4.70 -4.25 -18.87
CA THR A 122 -4.56 -4.54 -20.32
C THR A 122 -4.18 -3.27 -21.07
N GLU A 123 -4.85 -2.15 -20.83
CA GLU A 123 -4.49 -0.84 -21.41
C GLU A 123 -3.01 -0.47 -21.11
N PHE A 124 -2.57 -0.60 -19.86
CA PHE A 124 -1.18 -0.31 -19.50
C PHE A 124 -0.17 -1.25 -20.17
N LYS A 125 -0.57 -2.50 -20.46
CA LYS A 125 0.27 -3.44 -21.21
C LYS A 125 0.34 -3.03 -22.70
N ASP A 126 -0.78 -2.69 -23.30
CA ASP A 126 -0.85 -2.27 -24.71
C ASP A 126 -0.06 -0.96 -24.94
N GLU A 127 0.01 -0.11 -23.94
CA GLU A 127 0.79 1.14 -23.97
C GLU A 127 2.29 0.93 -23.61
N GLY A 128 2.70 -0.30 -23.30
CA GLY A 128 4.07 -0.64 -22.94
C GLY A 128 4.52 -0.12 -21.56
N ILE A 129 3.57 0.23 -20.68
CA ILE A 129 3.84 0.69 -19.32
C ILE A 129 4.11 -0.48 -18.40
N LEU A 130 3.31 -1.54 -18.54
CA LEU A 130 3.45 -2.79 -17.81
C LEU A 130 3.76 -3.94 -18.78
N THR A 131 4.42 -4.97 -18.27
CA THR A 131 4.48 -6.27 -18.91
C THR A 131 4.12 -7.35 -17.90
N GLN A 132 3.76 -8.54 -18.37
CA GLN A 132 3.35 -9.64 -17.52
C GLN A 132 3.98 -10.94 -17.99
N GLU A 133 4.57 -11.68 -17.08
CA GLU A 133 5.10 -13.03 -17.29
C GLU A 133 4.42 -13.99 -16.31
N GLY A 134 3.56 -14.86 -16.84
CA GLY A 134 2.70 -15.70 -16.02
C GLY A 134 1.79 -14.86 -15.12
N LYS A 135 1.99 -14.93 -13.80
CA LYS A 135 1.23 -14.15 -12.80
C LYS A 135 1.98 -12.89 -12.32
N VAL A 136 3.23 -12.71 -12.73
CA VAL A 136 4.09 -11.61 -12.27
C VAL A 136 3.93 -10.41 -13.18
N LEU A 137 3.78 -9.22 -12.59
CA LEU A 137 3.73 -7.95 -13.28
C LEU A 137 5.07 -7.22 -13.16
N PHE A 138 5.45 -6.55 -14.23
CA PHE A 138 6.66 -5.73 -14.32
C PHE A 138 6.31 -4.32 -14.76
N ILE A 139 6.93 -3.32 -14.16
CA ILE A 139 6.92 -1.94 -14.67
C ILE A 139 8.01 -1.84 -15.72
N SER A 140 7.61 -1.58 -16.97
CA SER A 140 8.51 -1.43 -18.13
C SER A 140 8.79 0.04 -18.44
N ASN A 141 7.87 0.95 -18.10
CA ASN A 141 8.05 2.39 -18.30
C ASN A 141 7.56 3.17 -17.08
N LYS A 142 8.48 3.39 -16.13
CA LYS A 142 8.20 4.15 -14.91
C LYS A 142 7.83 5.60 -15.19
N THR A 143 8.48 6.26 -16.16
CA THR A 143 8.21 7.67 -16.48
C THR A 143 6.75 7.86 -16.88
N LYS A 144 6.26 7.07 -17.84
CA LYS A 144 4.85 7.10 -18.22
C LYS A 144 3.91 6.77 -17.06
N LEU A 145 4.28 5.80 -16.21
CA LEU A 145 3.47 5.44 -15.06
C LEU A 145 3.34 6.62 -14.07
N THR A 146 4.44 7.37 -13.86
CA THR A 146 4.45 8.56 -13.00
C THR A 146 3.59 9.68 -13.58
N GLU A 147 3.66 9.92 -14.89
CA GLU A 147 2.80 10.88 -15.58
C GLU A 147 1.30 10.54 -15.41
N PHE A 148 0.94 9.26 -15.55
CA PHE A 148 -0.44 8.81 -15.31
C PHE A 148 -0.88 8.87 -13.86
N ALA A 149 0.02 8.70 -12.91
CA ALA A 149 -0.30 8.83 -11.50
C ALA A 149 -0.65 10.27 -11.10
N ASN A 150 -0.37 11.24 -12.00
CA ASN A 150 -0.59 12.68 -11.77
C ASN A 150 0.02 13.09 -10.42
N LEU A 151 1.23 12.59 -10.18
CA LEU A 151 2.06 13.02 -9.07
C LEU A 151 2.80 14.27 -9.58
N ASP A 152 2.29 15.43 -9.21
CA ASP A 152 3.06 16.67 -9.36
C ASP A 152 4.39 16.48 -8.62
N ILE A 153 5.49 16.48 -9.39
CA ILE A 153 6.86 16.41 -8.90
C ILE A 153 7.28 17.81 -8.44
#